data_57e73ccd2c56bb22cefede9f3b62b524
#
_entry.id   57e73ccd2c56bb22cefede9f3b62b524
#
_cell.length_a   1.000
_cell.length_b   1.000
_cell.length_c   1.000
_cell.angle_alpha   90.00
_cell.angle_beta   90.00
_cell.angle_gamma   90.00
#
_symmetry.space_group_name_H-M   'P 1'
#
loop_
_entity.id
_entity.type
_entity.pdbx_description
1 polymer ?
#
loop_
_entity_poly.entity_id
_entity_poly.type
_entity_poly.pdbx_seq_one_letter_code
_entity_poly.pdbx_strand_id
1 'polypeptide(L)'
;MRTTKPIIFLMILSWAATMFAAKLRQVAIVDLPGEPGFNEVAMAAGNVVISRPATNTIEIFSPVKRRVVARISQVEGPRGIAVDDEGARVYVALSGSDSVAVINSHNWQVEKLVPVQQQPEKLLWVPERKTLYVSSTLNRSISSVDPVPGRETAVIPLNALPEDMVYDADHGDLLVSLQDLRQVAVIDDSNRIVKRYQLTASEPTGLALDSERKCLYVAVRYAVLALSLNTGNELFRIPAPGGTDTLVLDPGGNLLYAAGGDGSVLAIDLNRRVVDHELPTDVKGFSIAYDPQHRMLFMPGAREGRSKMVILSPISMNDQNRPQTAENPPGGPETAMRK
;
A
#
# COMPACT_ATOMS: atom_id res chain seq x y z
N MET A 1 -67.67 4.45 -37.14
CA MET A 1 -66.91 3.86 -36.01
C MET A 1 -65.43 4.17 -36.19
N ARG A 2 -64.91 5.13 -35.43
CA ARG A 2 -63.50 5.52 -35.46
C ARG A 2 -62.84 4.86 -34.24
N THR A 3 -61.93 3.95 -34.48
CA THR A 3 -61.13 3.26 -33.43
C THR A 3 -59.91 4.13 -33.13
N THR A 4 -59.85 4.71 -31.93
CA THR A 4 -58.70 5.38 -31.39
C THR A 4 -57.78 4.34 -30.74
N LYS A 5 -56.53 4.21 -31.21
CA LYS A 5 -55.47 3.40 -30.59
C LYS A 5 -54.84 4.23 -29.48
N PRO A 6 -54.57 3.63 -28.29
CA PRO A 6 -53.84 4.33 -27.23
C PRO A 6 -52.35 4.34 -27.56
N ILE A 7 -51.74 5.53 -27.50
CA ILE A 7 -50.30 5.72 -27.55
C ILE A 7 -49.76 5.44 -26.11
N ILE A 8 -49.05 4.34 -25.95
CA ILE A 8 -48.32 4.03 -24.69
C ILE A 8 -47.03 4.84 -24.74
N PHE A 9 -46.95 5.86 -23.89
CA PHE A 9 -45.73 6.65 -23.66
C PHE A 9 -44.84 5.83 -22.73
N LEU A 10 -43.81 5.20 -23.30
CA LEU A 10 -42.77 4.48 -22.52
C LEU A 10 -41.85 5.53 -21.90
N MET A 11 -42.05 5.89 -20.62
CA MET A 11 -41.10 6.67 -19.86
C MET A 11 -39.86 5.80 -19.59
N ILE A 12 -38.79 6.01 -20.36
CA ILE A 12 -37.45 5.50 -20.05
C ILE A 12 -36.95 6.35 -18.90
N LEU A 13 -37.03 5.83 -17.66
CA LEU A 13 -36.31 6.37 -16.54
C LEU A 13 -34.82 6.10 -16.79
N SER A 14 -34.14 7.08 -17.33
CA SER A 14 -32.68 7.14 -17.35
C SER A 14 -32.20 7.26 -15.92
N TRP A 15 -31.77 6.15 -15.33
CA TRP A 15 -30.93 6.17 -14.15
C TRP A 15 -29.58 6.74 -14.56
N ALA A 16 -29.44 8.06 -14.46
CA ALA A 16 -28.14 8.68 -14.42
C ALA A 16 -27.49 8.19 -13.11
N ALA A 17 -26.64 7.17 -13.20
CA ALA A 17 -25.71 6.87 -12.13
C ALA A 17 -24.87 8.13 -11.93
N THR A 18 -25.17 8.89 -10.90
CA THR A 18 -24.34 10.00 -10.45
C THR A 18 -23.00 9.41 -10.05
N MET A 19 -22.02 9.52 -10.94
CA MET A 19 -20.64 9.12 -10.66
C MET A 19 -20.10 10.09 -9.61
N PHE A 20 -19.99 9.62 -8.38
CA PHE A 20 -19.52 10.43 -7.26
C PHE A 20 -17.98 10.41 -7.24
N ALA A 21 -17.38 11.59 -7.28
CA ALA A 21 -15.96 11.79 -7.09
C ALA A 21 -15.56 11.42 -5.65
N ALA A 22 -14.55 10.58 -5.49
CA ALA A 22 -14.00 10.28 -4.18
C ALA A 22 -13.00 11.36 -3.78
N LYS A 23 -13.30 12.14 -2.75
CA LYS A 23 -12.39 13.14 -2.21
C LYS A 23 -11.61 12.56 -1.05
N LEU A 24 -10.31 12.85 -1.00
CA LEU A 24 -9.50 12.61 0.19
C LEU A 24 -9.68 13.77 1.17
N ARG A 25 -9.78 13.44 2.44
CA ARG A 25 -9.76 14.41 3.53
C ARG A 25 -8.65 14.07 4.50
N GLN A 26 -7.87 15.07 4.89
CA GLN A 26 -6.96 14.94 6.00
C GLN A 26 -7.75 14.92 7.31
N VAL A 27 -7.65 13.81 8.03
CA VAL A 27 -8.31 13.60 9.33
C VAL A 27 -7.46 14.15 10.45
N ALA A 28 -6.15 13.87 10.39
CA ALA A 28 -5.18 14.34 11.38
C ALA A 28 -3.75 14.32 10.84
N ILE A 29 -2.89 15.12 11.45
CA ILE A 29 -1.44 14.97 11.45
C ILE A 29 -1.02 14.74 12.90
N VAL A 30 -0.32 13.64 13.16
CA VAL A 30 0.09 13.21 14.50
C VAL A 30 1.61 13.21 14.58
N ASP A 31 2.17 13.70 15.67
CA ASP A 31 3.61 13.62 15.91
C ASP A 31 4.03 12.16 16.13
N LEU A 32 5.07 11.74 15.43
CA LEU A 32 5.77 10.50 15.71
C LEU A 32 7.07 10.77 16.46
N PRO A 33 7.51 9.89 17.36
CA PRO A 33 8.74 10.08 18.09
C PRO A 33 9.97 9.90 17.20
N GLY A 34 11.07 10.58 17.53
CA GLY A 34 12.38 10.44 16.90
C GLY A 34 12.52 11.10 15.53
N GLU A 35 13.71 10.95 14.95
CA GLU A 35 14.09 11.54 13.66
C GLU A 35 13.30 10.93 12.47
N PRO A 36 13.04 11.68 11.40
CA PRO A 36 12.48 11.14 10.16
C PRO A 36 13.40 10.07 9.54
N GLY A 37 12.84 9.27 8.64
CA GLY A 37 13.57 8.23 7.94
C GLY A 37 12.77 6.93 7.96
N PHE A 38 11.61 7.00 7.33
CA PHE A 38 10.67 5.89 7.13
C PHE A 38 10.99 5.18 5.83
N ASN A 39 10.66 3.90 5.74
CA ASN A 39 10.74 3.17 4.48
C ASN A 39 9.35 2.63 4.09
N GLU A 40 8.77 1.73 4.85
CA GLU A 40 7.51 1.11 4.50
C GLU A 40 6.52 1.09 5.67
N VAL A 41 5.24 0.99 5.32
CA VAL A 41 4.15 0.85 6.29
C VAL A 41 3.15 -0.20 5.83
N ALA A 42 2.61 -0.95 6.79
CA ALA A 42 1.56 -1.94 6.55
C ALA A 42 0.57 -1.97 7.70
N MET A 43 -0.68 -2.38 7.40
CA MET A 43 -1.67 -2.68 8.44
C MET A 43 -1.46 -4.10 8.93
N ALA A 44 -1.41 -4.28 10.26
CA ALA A 44 -1.38 -5.60 10.90
C ALA A 44 -2.07 -5.55 12.26
N ALA A 45 -2.95 -6.50 12.54
CA ALA A 45 -3.67 -6.63 13.81
C ALA A 45 -4.31 -5.29 14.27
N GLY A 46 -4.91 -4.54 13.34
CA GLY A 46 -5.56 -3.24 13.61
C GLY A 46 -4.60 -2.09 13.94
N ASN A 47 -3.30 -2.26 13.74
CA ASN A 47 -2.28 -1.23 13.94
C ASN A 47 -1.52 -0.97 12.65
N VAL A 48 -0.82 0.16 12.58
CA VAL A 48 0.11 0.50 11.51
C VAL A 48 1.52 0.11 11.95
N VAL A 49 2.14 -0.81 11.24
CA VAL A 49 3.55 -1.18 11.42
C VAL A 49 4.39 -0.30 10.51
N ILE A 50 5.45 0.29 11.05
CA ILE A 50 6.28 1.28 10.37
C ILE A 50 7.74 0.86 10.47
N SER A 51 8.41 0.64 9.35
CA SER A 51 9.85 0.41 9.32
C SER A 51 10.62 1.73 9.26
N ARG A 52 11.66 1.84 10.09
CA ARG A 52 12.46 3.08 10.23
C ARG A 52 13.96 2.75 10.17
N PRO A 53 14.54 2.66 8.97
CA PRO A 53 15.97 2.35 8.82
C PRO A 53 16.87 3.42 9.46
N ALA A 54 16.49 4.69 9.44
CA ALA A 54 17.30 5.75 10.03
C ALA A 54 17.51 5.62 11.55
N THR A 55 16.60 4.97 12.25
CA THR A 55 16.68 4.75 13.70
C THR A 55 16.85 3.28 14.10
N ASN A 56 16.94 2.38 13.12
CA ASN A 56 17.01 0.92 13.35
C ASN A 56 15.86 0.44 14.25
N THR A 57 14.63 0.88 13.95
CA THR A 57 13.42 0.51 14.73
C THR A 57 12.26 0.12 13.84
N ILE A 58 11.40 -0.72 14.38
CA ILE A 58 10.05 -0.95 13.86
C ILE A 58 9.08 -0.38 14.89
N GLU A 59 8.20 0.51 14.46
CA GLU A 59 7.22 1.15 15.33
C GLU A 59 5.82 0.64 15.04
N ILE A 60 5.03 0.46 16.07
CA ILE A 60 3.64 0.07 16.00
C ILE A 60 2.78 1.27 16.42
N PHE A 61 2.08 1.86 15.46
CA PHE A 61 1.20 2.99 15.69
C PHE A 61 -0.24 2.51 15.80
N SER A 62 -0.93 2.92 16.86
CA SER A 62 -2.35 2.62 17.04
C SER A 62 -3.22 3.72 16.42
N PRO A 63 -4.03 3.42 15.40
CA PRO A 63 -4.98 4.38 14.82
C PRO A 63 -5.98 4.91 15.85
N VAL A 64 -6.45 4.05 16.76
CA VAL A 64 -7.42 4.38 17.81
C VAL A 64 -6.81 5.34 18.85
N LYS A 65 -5.59 5.02 19.34
CA LYS A 65 -4.89 5.84 20.34
C LYS A 65 -4.13 7.02 19.73
N ARG A 66 -3.99 7.05 18.41
CA ARG A 66 -3.23 8.05 17.65
C ARG A 66 -1.81 8.27 18.18
N ARG A 67 -1.12 7.19 18.53
CA ARG A 67 0.26 7.23 19.02
C ARG A 67 0.96 5.90 18.80
N VAL A 68 2.29 5.91 18.85
CA VAL A 68 3.09 4.70 18.91
C VAL A 68 2.80 3.97 20.23
N VAL A 69 2.45 2.69 20.15
CA VAL A 69 2.09 1.83 21.29
C VAL A 69 3.12 0.77 21.60
N ALA A 70 3.96 0.42 20.60
CA ALA A 70 5.09 -0.48 20.80
C ALA A 70 6.24 -0.08 19.85
N ARG A 71 7.45 -0.46 20.21
CA ARG A 71 8.66 -0.26 19.42
C ARG A 71 9.56 -1.48 19.57
N ILE A 72 10.03 -1.96 18.42
CA ILE A 72 11.04 -3.00 18.36
C ILE A 72 12.35 -2.31 17.98
N SER A 73 13.36 -2.47 18.81
CA SER A 73 14.70 -1.89 18.63
C SER A 73 15.71 -2.99 18.33
N GLN A 74 16.93 -2.61 17.99
CA GLN A 74 18.02 -3.53 17.66
C GLN A 74 17.72 -4.38 16.40
N VAL A 75 17.03 -3.78 15.44
CA VAL A 75 16.78 -4.32 14.10
C VAL A 75 17.56 -3.45 13.10
N GLU A 76 18.46 -4.06 12.33
CA GLU A 76 19.41 -3.33 11.50
C GLU A 76 18.83 -3.06 10.10
N GLY A 77 18.60 -1.79 9.79
CA GLY A 77 18.10 -1.33 8.50
C GLY A 77 16.74 -1.93 8.12
N PRO A 78 15.67 -1.81 8.95
CA PRO A 78 14.36 -2.38 8.61
C PRO A 78 13.76 -1.68 7.38
N ARG A 79 13.27 -2.49 6.43
CA ARG A 79 12.79 -2.09 5.12
C ARG A 79 11.36 -2.58 4.89
N GLY A 80 11.16 -3.39 3.85
CA GLY A 80 9.87 -3.93 3.43
C GLY A 80 9.13 -4.69 4.52
N ILE A 81 7.81 -4.66 4.47
CA ILE A 81 6.92 -5.29 5.43
C ILE A 81 5.92 -6.16 4.69
N ALA A 82 5.77 -7.43 5.11
CA ALA A 82 4.68 -8.28 4.69
C ALA A 82 3.91 -8.79 5.91
N VAL A 83 2.61 -9.06 5.72
CA VAL A 83 1.71 -9.44 6.82
C VAL A 83 1.04 -10.77 6.51
N ASP A 84 1.07 -11.66 7.48
CA ASP A 84 0.34 -12.91 7.52
C ASP A 84 -0.68 -12.83 8.66
N ASP A 85 -1.89 -12.34 8.34
CA ASP A 85 -2.94 -12.14 9.34
C ASP A 85 -3.44 -13.47 9.91
N GLU A 86 -3.52 -14.54 9.09
CA GLU A 86 -3.95 -15.87 9.54
C GLU A 86 -2.93 -16.50 10.49
N GLY A 87 -1.65 -16.34 10.19
CA GLY A 87 -0.55 -16.81 11.03
C GLY A 87 -0.20 -15.88 12.19
N ALA A 88 -0.89 -14.73 12.30
CA ALA A 88 -0.61 -13.66 13.26
C ALA A 88 0.86 -13.23 13.27
N ARG A 89 1.44 -13.03 12.07
CA ARG A 89 2.84 -12.66 11.87
C ARG A 89 3.01 -11.44 11.01
N VAL A 90 4.06 -10.71 11.32
CA VAL A 90 4.58 -9.62 10.48
C VAL A 90 6.02 -9.97 10.13
N TYR A 91 6.35 -9.88 8.86
CA TYR A 91 7.69 -10.08 8.34
C TYR A 91 8.29 -8.72 8.00
N VAL A 92 9.53 -8.48 8.43
CA VAL A 92 10.24 -7.24 8.11
C VAL A 92 11.63 -7.55 7.57
N ALA A 93 11.94 -7.03 6.39
CA ALA A 93 13.27 -7.12 5.80
C ALA A 93 14.26 -6.30 6.64
N LEU A 94 15.41 -6.86 6.98
CA LEU A 94 16.49 -6.21 7.70
C LEU A 94 17.72 -6.13 6.80
N SER A 95 17.84 -5.02 6.06
CA SER A 95 18.90 -4.86 5.05
C SER A 95 20.32 -4.73 5.63
N GLY A 96 20.43 -4.37 6.92
CA GLY A 96 21.71 -4.25 7.60
C GLY A 96 22.25 -5.59 8.15
N SER A 97 21.39 -6.61 8.28
CA SER A 97 21.75 -7.93 8.80
C SER A 97 21.44 -9.09 7.86
N ASP A 98 21.11 -8.78 6.58
CA ASP A 98 20.81 -9.75 5.53
C ASP A 98 19.81 -10.84 5.99
N SER A 99 18.73 -10.39 6.64
CA SER A 99 17.76 -11.29 7.26
C SER A 99 16.33 -10.76 7.17
N VAL A 100 15.36 -11.61 7.49
CA VAL A 100 13.97 -11.24 7.72
C VAL A 100 13.63 -11.49 9.18
N ALA A 101 13.10 -10.47 9.85
CA ALA A 101 12.52 -10.63 11.18
C ALA A 101 11.10 -11.20 11.06
N VAL A 102 10.83 -12.28 11.80
CA VAL A 102 9.49 -12.84 12.00
C VAL A 102 8.98 -12.34 13.34
N ILE A 103 7.92 -11.54 13.30
CA ILE A 103 7.37 -10.84 14.45
C ILE A 103 5.96 -11.35 14.73
N ASN A 104 5.67 -11.67 15.97
CA ASN A 104 4.32 -12.02 16.41
C ASN A 104 3.46 -10.75 16.54
N SER A 105 2.34 -10.69 15.82
CA SER A 105 1.48 -9.49 15.78
C SER A 105 0.61 -9.28 17.01
N HIS A 106 0.50 -10.28 17.91
CA HIS A 106 -0.26 -10.13 19.16
C HIS A 106 0.55 -9.45 20.27
N ASN A 107 1.87 -9.74 20.32
CA ASN A 107 2.74 -9.23 21.40
C ASN A 107 3.91 -8.37 20.91
N TRP A 108 4.10 -8.25 19.59
CA TRP A 108 5.16 -7.48 18.94
C TRP A 108 6.57 -7.94 19.32
N GLN A 109 6.75 -9.24 19.56
CA GLN A 109 8.06 -9.83 19.83
C GLN A 109 8.65 -10.46 18.58
N VAL A 110 9.94 -10.28 18.36
CA VAL A 110 10.68 -10.98 17.32
C VAL A 110 10.81 -12.45 17.74
N GLU A 111 10.18 -13.35 16.99
CA GLU A 111 10.24 -14.78 17.23
C GLU A 111 11.50 -15.40 16.63
N LYS A 112 11.95 -14.85 15.50
CA LYS A 112 13.02 -15.45 14.70
C LYS A 112 13.64 -14.44 13.76
N LEU A 113 14.93 -14.61 13.44
CA LEU A 113 15.59 -14.00 12.29
C LEU A 113 15.89 -15.09 11.27
N VAL A 114 15.50 -14.87 10.02
CA VAL A 114 15.70 -15.81 8.92
C VAL A 114 16.74 -15.22 7.97
N PRO A 115 17.92 -15.83 7.83
CA PRO A 115 18.93 -15.40 6.88
C PRO A 115 18.40 -15.50 5.43
N VAL A 116 18.68 -14.48 4.62
CA VAL A 116 18.32 -14.39 3.21
C VAL A 116 19.46 -13.78 2.40
N GLN A 117 19.22 -13.56 1.09
CA GLN A 117 20.18 -12.86 0.23
C GLN A 117 20.42 -11.42 0.70
N GLN A 118 21.58 -10.87 0.33
CA GLN A 118 22.07 -9.58 0.83
C GLN A 118 21.18 -8.40 0.44
N GLN A 119 21.06 -7.45 1.36
CA GLN A 119 20.24 -6.25 1.25
C GLN A 119 18.79 -6.57 0.84
N PRO A 120 18.04 -7.31 1.67
CA PRO A 120 16.62 -7.52 1.46
C PRO A 120 15.88 -6.17 1.52
N GLU A 121 14.98 -5.95 0.56
CA GLU A 121 14.26 -4.67 0.42
C GLU A 121 12.75 -4.85 0.53
N LYS A 122 12.09 -5.48 -0.42
CA LYS A 122 10.64 -5.69 -0.43
C LYS A 122 10.26 -7.11 -0.06
N LEU A 123 9.11 -7.26 0.56
CA LEU A 123 8.57 -8.54 0.99
C LEU A 123 7.16 -8.73 0.43
N LEU A 124 6.83 -9.97 0.07
CA LEU A 124 5.47 -10.39 -0.27
C LEU A 124 5.16 -11.73 0.37
N TRP A 125 4.16 -11.79 1.24
CA TRP A 125 3.60 -13.04 1.75
C TRP A 125 2.53 -13.57 0.80
N VAL A 126 2.65 -14.83 0.39
CA VAL A 126 1.68 -15.54 -0.46
C VAL A 126 1.10 -16.70 0.33
N PRO A 127 -0.09 -16.54 0.94
CA PRO A 127 -0.68 -17.53 1.84
C PRO A 127 -0.95 -18.87 1.15
N GLU A 128 -1.40 -18.87 -0.11
CA GLU A 128 -1.71 -20.07 -0.89
C GLU A 128 -0.47 -20.96 -1.05
N ARG A 129 0.69 -20.35 -1.13
CA ARG A 129 2.00 -21.03 -1.24
C ARG A 129 2.69 -21.24 0.10
N LYS A 130 2.21 -20.60 1.16
CA LYS A 130 2.89 -20.50 2.46
C LYS A 130 4.35 -20.05 2.30
N THR A 131 4.57 -19.13 1.37
CA THR A 131 5.90 -18.66 0.96
C THR A 131 5.99 -17.16 1.12
N LEU A 132 7.07 -16.72 1.73
CA LEU A 132 7.48 -15.33 1.76
C LEU A 132 8.50 -15.09 0.64
N TYR A 133 8.18 -14.20 -0.29
CA TYR A 133 9.12 -13.72 -1.29
C TYR A 133 9.85 -12.50 -0.78
N VAL A 134 11.16 -12.46 -1.02
CA VAL A 134 12.06 -11.41 -0.54
C VAL A 134 12.88 -10.89 -1.70
N SER A 135 12.75 -9.61 -2.04
CA SER A 135 13.65 -9.00 -3.02
C SER A 135 14.99 -8.64 -2.39
N SER A 136 16.07 -8.91 -3.11
CA SER A 136 17.44 -8.59 -2.69
C SER A 136 18.10 -7.71 -3.73
N THR A 137 18.34 -6.46 -3.36
CA THR A 137 18.84 -5.44 -4.30
C THR A 137 20.30 -5.69 -4.67
N LEU A 138 21.14 -6.09 -3.71
CA LEU A 138 22.56 -6.35 -3.98
C LEU A 138 22.78 -7.61 -4.81
N ASN A 139 22.05 -8.69 -4.52
CA ASN A 139 22.14 -9.94 -5.27
C ASN A 139 21.28 -9.94 -6.54
N ARG A 140 20.42 -8.92 -6.74
CA ARG A 140 19.56 -8.80 -7.93
C ARG A 140 18.71 -10.07 -8.14
N SER A 141 18.08 -10.51 -7.08
CA SER A 141 17.34 -11.78 -7.01
C SER A 141 16.10 -11.68 -6.14
N ILE A 142 15.23 -12.68 -6.25
CA ILE A 142 14.15 -12.94 -5.32
C ILE A 142 14.46 -14.23 -4.57
N SER A 143 14.36 -14.21 -3.26
CA SER A 143 14.39 -15.41 -2.43
C SER A 143 12.98 -15.89 -2.16
N SER A 144 12.76 -17.20 -2.25
CA SER A 144 11.59 -17.89 -1.68
C SER A 144 11.96 -18.40 -0.29
N VAL A 145 11.18 -18.04 0.71
CA VAL A 145 11.43 -18.35 2.12
C VAL A 145 10.24 -19.10 2.72
N ASP A 146 10.50 -20.20 3.38
CA ASP A 146 9.54 -20.83 4.30
C ASP A 146 9.77 -20.25 5.70
N PRO A 147 8.90 -19.37 6.19
CA PRO A 147 9.13 -18.67 7.44
C PRO A 147 8.92 -19.55 8.67
N VAL A 148 8.21 -20.69 8.55
CA VAL A 148 7.93 -21.58 9.70
C VAL A 148 9.19 -22.30 10.17
N PRO A 149 9.90 -23.09 9.34
CA PRO A 149 11.23 -23.58 9.70
C PRO A 149 12.27 -22.46 9.72
N GLY A 150 12.02 -21.33 9.02
CA GLY A 150 12.92 -20.20 8.96
C GLY A 150 14.10 -20.43 8.03
N ARG A 151 13.84 -20.79 6.77
CA ARG A 151 14.89 -21.07 5.78
C ARG A 151 14.52 -20.56 4.40
N GLU A 152 15.53 -20.12 3.67
CA GLU A 152 15.46 -19.88 2.24
C GLU A 152 15.31 -21.22 1.51
N THR A 153 14.34 -21.31 0.60
CA THR A 153 14.02 -22.55 -0.15
C THR A 153 14.48 -22.48 -1.61
N ALA A 154 14.53 -21.29 -2.18
CA ALA A 154 15.04 -21.05 -3.52
C ALA A 154 15.53 -19.60 -3.67
N VAL A 155 16.42 -19.39 -4.64
CA VAL A 155 16.88 -18.07 -5.09
C VAL A 155 16.63 -17.98 -6.59
N ILE A 156 15.93 -16.93 -7.01
CA ILE A 156 15.56 -16.66 -8.40
C ILE A 156 16.40 -15.49 -8.91
N PRO A 157 17.43 -15.71 -9.73
CA PRO A 157 18.25 -14.64 -10.25
C PRO A 157 17.47 -13.83 -11.29
N LEU A 158 17.41 -12.51 -11.11
CA LEU A 158 16.73 -11.58 -12.04
C LEU A 158 17.71 -10.92 -13.01
N ASN A 159 18.97 -10.76 -12.58
CA ASN A 159 20.00 -9.94 -13.24
C ASN A 159 19.54 -8.48 -13.43
N ALA A 160 18.66 -8.01 -12.59
CA ALA A 160 18.05 -6.70 -12.60
C ALA A 160 17.71 -6.26 -11.17
N LEU A 161 17.54 -4.96 -10.97
CA LEU A 161 17.19 -4.39 -9.67
C LEU A 161 15.68 -4.62 -9.38
N PRO A 162 15.35 -5.56 -8.47
CA PRO A 162 13.96 -5.78 -8.10
C PRO A 162 13.46 -4.68 -7.16
N GLU A 163 12.24 -4.25 -7.38
CA GLU A 163 11.50 -3.37 -6.50
C GLU A 163 10.29 -4.11 -5.93
N ASP A 164 9.08 -3.71 -6.25
CA ASP A 164 7.87 -4.27 -5.69
C ASP A 164 7.44 -5.59 -6.35
N MET A 165 6.60 -6.34 -5.62
CA MET A 165 6.09 -7.64 -6.02
C MET A 165 4.61 -7.76 -5.72
N VAL A 166 3.87 -8.39 -6.64
CA VAL A 166 2.48 -8.82 -6.43
C VAL A 166 2.29 -10.24 -6.93
N TYR A 167 1.30 -10.95 -6.39
CA TYR A 167 1.00 -12.32 -6.76
C TYR A 167 -0.35 -12.41 -7.47
N ASP A 168 -0.34 -12.98 -8.68
CA ASP A 168 -1.54 -13.29 -9.44
C ASP A 168 -2.00 -14.72 -9.10
N ALA A 169 -2.96 -14.84 -8.20
CA ALA A 169 -3.48 -16.14 -7.74
C ALA A 169 -4.22 -16.91 -8.85
N ASP A 170 -4.79 -16.22 -9.83
CA ASP A 170 -5.51 -16.86 -10.93
C ASP A 170 -4.57 -17.64 -11.86
N HIS A 171 -3.35 -17.16 -12.06
CA HIS A 171 -2.34 -17.81 -12.90
C HIS A 171 -1.25 -18.51 -12.09
N GLY A 172 -1.14 -18.21 -10.81
CA GLY A 172 -0.06 -18.69 -9.97
C GLY A 172 1.28 -17.98 -10.25
N ASP A 173 1.25 -16.75 -10.72
CA ASP A 173 2.43 -16.00 -11.14
C ASP A 173 2.83 -14.92 -10.14
N LEU A 174 4.13 -14.79 -9.89
CA LEU A 174 4.72 -13.65 -9.19
C LEU A 174 5.14 -12.60 -10.21
N LEU A 175 4.64 -11.37 -10.07
CA LEU A 175 5.03 -10.24 -10.89
C LEU A 175 5.98 -9.36 -10.11
N VAL A 176 7.11 -8.98 -10.72
CA VAL A 176 8.19 -8.21 -10.07
C VAL A 176 8.56 -7.03 -10.94
N SER A 177 8.52 -5.81 -10.41
CA SER A 177 9.05 -4.63 -11.11
C SER A 177 10.58 -4.65 -11.12
N LEU A 178 11.17 -4.39 -12.29
CA LEU A 178 12.61 -4.37 -12.52
C LEU A 178 13.04 -2.95 -12.93
N GLN A 179 13.52 -2.19 -11.94
CA GLN A 179 13.70 -0.75 -12.05
C GLN A 179 14.65 -0.33 -13.16
N ASP A 180 15.81 -0.96 -13.23
CA ASP A 180 16.88 -0.61 -14.19
C ASP A 180 16.62 -1.13 -15.62
N LEU A 181 15.73 -2.11 -15.79
CA LEU A 181 15.37 -2.66 -17.10
C LEU A 181 14.09 -2.08 -17.69
N ARG A 182 13.33 -1.30 -16.94
CA ARG A 182 11.99 -0.82 -17.34
C ARG A 182 11.07 -1.99 -17.72
N GLN A 183 11.02 -2.99 -16.88
CA GLN A 183 10.27 -4.21 -17.13
C GLN A 183 9.48 -4.63 -15.89
N VAL A 184 8.47 -5.47 -16.11
CA VAL A 184 7.89 -6.34 -15.08
C VAL A 184 8.20 -7.77 -15.48
N ALA A 185 8.86 -8.52 -14.62
CA ALA A 185 9.07 -9.95 -14.81
C ALA A 185 7.86 -10.73 -14.31
N VAL A 186 7.50 -11.80 -15.03
CA VAL A 186 6.50 -12.79 -14.63
C VAL A 186 7.23 -14.09 -14.32
N ILE A 187 7.06 -14.57 -13.09
CA ILE A 187 7.75 -15.74 -12.56
C ILE A 187 6.69 -16.80 -12.21
N ASP A 188 6.82 -17.99 -12.81
CA ASP A 188 5.89 -19.10 -12.62
C ASP A 188 6.05 -19.80 -11.25
N ASP A 189 5.19 -20.77 -10.99
CA ASP A 189 5.20 -21.60 -9.77
C ASP A 189 6.47 -22.47 -9.62
N SER A 190 7.20 -22.66 -10.73
CA SER A 190 8.49 -23.37 -10.75
C SER A 190 9.67 -22.42 -10.53
N ASN A 191 9.42 -21.17 -10.12
CA ASN A 191 10.43 -20.13 -9.91
C ASN A 191 11.23 -19.75 -11.17
N ARG A 192 10.60 -19.83 -12.35
CA ARG A 192 11.23 -19.48 -13.63
C ARG A 192 10.63 -18.19 -14.18
N ILE A 193 11.46 -17.32 -14.71
CA ILE A 193 11.00 -16.15 -15.45
C ILE A 193 10.43 -16.65 -16.79
N VAL A 194 9.12 -16.59 -16.95
CA VAL A 194 8.42 -17.06 -18.15
C VAL A 194 8.10 -15.94 -19.12
N LYS A 195 8.04 -14.70 -18.63
CA LYS A 195 7.69 -13.54 -19.45
C LYS A 195 8.30 -12.27 -18.86
N ARG A 196 8.48 -11.26 -19.71
CA ARG A 196 8.85 -9.90 -19.31
C ARG A 196 7.96 -8.92 -20.06
N TYR A 197 7.27 -8.04 -19.33
CA TYR A 197 6.50 -6.93 -19.91
C TYR A 197 7.44 -5.74 -20.06
N GLN A 198 7.63 -5.27 -21.29
CA GLN A 198 8.43 -4.08 -21.55
C GLN A 198 7.60 -2.82 -21.30
N LEU A 199 8.09 -1.93 -20.44
CA LEU A 199 7.40 -0.70 -20.10
C LEU A 199 7.80 0.45 -21.03
N THR A 200 6.86 1.35 -21.27
CA THR A 200 7.06 2.56 -22.07
C THR A 200 7.65 3.72 -21.28
N ALA A 201 7.76 3.56 -19.94
CA ALA A 201 8.33 4.54 -19.02
C ALA A 201 9.42 3.92 -18.13
N SER A 202 10.24 4.77 -17.52
CA SER A 202 11.38 4.39 -16.68
C SER A 202 11.01 4.30 -15.19
N GLU A 203 11.89 3.64 -14.45
CA GLU A 203 11.87 3.56 -13.00
C GLU A 203 10.55 2.97 -12.48
N PRO A 204 10.17 1.74 -12.88
CA PRO A 204 9.06 1.06 -12.24
C PRO A 204 9.38 0.77 -10.78
N THR A 205 8.43 1.08 -9.91
CA THR A 205 8.49 0.90 -8.46
C THR A 205 7.28 0.09 -8.02
N GLY A 206 6.32 0.70 -7.34
CA GLY A 206 5.14 0.06 -6.77
C GLY A 206 4.23 -0.63 -7.78
N LEU A 207 3.66 -1.73 -7.36
CA LEU A 207 2.71 -2.54 -8.12
C LEU A 207 1.38 -2.65 -7.39
N ALA A 208 0.28 -2.66 -8.14
CA ALA A 208 -1.04 -3.05 -7.61
C ALA A 208 -1.76 -3.91 -8.64
N LEU A 209 -2.26 -5.06 -8.20
CA LEU A 209 -2.93 -6.03 -9.05
C LEU A 209 -4.45 -5.94 -8.90
N ASP A 210 -5.14 -5.76 -10.01
CA ASP A 210 -6.60 -5.83 -10.11
C ASP A 210 -6.98 -7.08 -10.92
N SER A 211 -7.22 -8.17 -10.21
CA SER A 211 -7.57 -9.45 -10.83
C SER A 211 -8.94 -9.42 -11.53
N GLU A 212 -9.89 -8.62 -11.02
CA GLU A 212 -11.22 -8.50 -11.64
C GLU A 212 -11.13 -7.81 -13.00
N ARG A 213 -10.34 -6.72 -13.11
CA ARG A 213 -10.12 -6.00 -14.36
C ARG A 213 -9.03 -6.61 -15.23
N LYS A 214 -8.34 -7.66 -14.75
CA LYS A 214 -7.15 -8.25 -15.40
C LYS A 214 -6.11 -7.19 -15.74
N CYS A 215 -5.84 -6.32 -14.79
CA CYS A 215 -4.99 -5.16 -14.94
C CYS A 215 -3.90 -5.11 -13.86
N LEU A 216 -2.68 -4.83 -14.27
CA LEU A 216 -1.56 -4.50 -13.39
C LEU A 216 -1.29 -3.01 -13.45
N TYR A 217 -1.38 -2.33 -12.32
CA TYR A 217 -0.95 -0.94 -12.18
C TYR A 217 0.51 -0.90 -11.77
N VAL A 218 1.29 -0.06 -12.42
CA VAL A 218 2.72 0.08 -12.20
C VAL A 218 3.05 1.55 -11.98
N ALA A 219 3.54 1.90 -10.82
CA ALA A 219 4.12 3.22 -10.58
C ALA A 219 5.42 3.34 -11.37
N VAL A 220 5.55 4.42 -12.11
CA VAL A 220 6.75 4.76 -12.90
C VAL A 220 7.08 6.23 -12.71
N ARG A 221 8.20 6.69 -13.25
CA ARG A 221 8.55 8.11 -13.20
C ARG A 221 7.42 8.96 -13.80
N TYR A 222 6.77 9.78 -12.95
CA TYR A 222 5.69 10.72 -13.28
C TYR A 222 4.38 10.14 -13.82
N ALA A 223 4.13 8.83 -13.64
CA ALA A 223 2.86 8.23 -14.04
C ALA A 223 2.55 6.93 -13.28
N VAL A 224 1.30 6.52 -13.34
CA VAL A 224 0.87 5.13 -13.10
C VAL A 224 0.45 4.55 -14.45
N LEU A 225 1.10 3.49 -14.87
CA LEU A 225 0.72 2.71 -16.06
C LEU A 225 -0.29 1.65 -15.68
N ALA A 226 -1.28 1.42 -16.53
CA ALA A 226 -2.19 0.29 -16.45
C ALA A 226 -1.84 -0.70 -17.56
N LEU A 227 -1.45 -1.91 -17.20
CA LEU A 227 -1.04 -2.96 -18.13
C LEU A 227 -2.09 -4.08 -18.16
N SER A 228 -2.32 -4.64 -19.34
CA SER A 228 -3.07 -5.89 -19.46
C SER A 228 -2.24 -7.05 -18.89
N LEU A 229 -2.79 -7.80 -17.92
CA LEU A 229 -2.14 -9.00 -17.37
C LEU A 229 -1.87 -10.05 -18.43
N ASN A 230 -2.78 -10.19 -19.41
CA ASN A 230 -2.64 -11.22 -20.46
C ASN A 230 -1.48 -10.92 -21.43
N THR A 231 -1.31 -9.66 -21.81
CA THR A 231 -0.38 -9.27 -22.87
C THR A 231 0.82 -8.47 -22.39
N GLY A 232 0.73 -7.81 -21.24
CA GLY A 232 1.70 -6.84 -20.75
C GLY A 232 1.66 -5.49 -21.48
N ASN A 233 0.72 -5.31 -22.42
CA ASN A 233 0.58 -4.06 -23.14
C ASN A 233 -0.01 -2.97 -22.25
N GLU A 234 0.49 -1.74 -22.41
CA GLU A 234 -0.10 -0.57 -21.79
C GLU A 234 -1.51 -0.33 -22.35
N LEU A 235 -2.49 -0.26 -21.44
CA LEU A 235 -3.88 0.05 -21.75
C LEU A 235 -4.15 1.55 -21.68
N PHE A 236 -3.62 2.19 -20.64
CA PHE A 236 -3.68 3.63 -20.40
C PHE A 236 -2.62 4.01 -19.37
N ARG A 237 -2.44 5.33 -19.21
CA ARG A 237 -1.60 5.90 -18.15
C ARG A 237 -2.28 7.09 -17.50
N ILE A 238 -1.91 7.32 -16.25
CA ILE A 238 -2.42 8.40 -15.42
C ILE A 238 -1.21 9.19 -14.91
N PRO A 239 -1.13 10.51 -15.12
CA PRO A 239 -0.07 11.33 -14.54
C PRO A 239 -0.05 11.20 -13.03
N ALA A 240 1.15 11.09 -12.44
CA ALA A 240 1.37 11.03 -11.00
C ALA A 240 2.62 11.81 -10.63
N PRO A 241 2.76 12.30 -9.39
CA PRO A 241 3.99 12.95 -8.93
C PRO A 241 5.21 12.05 -9.04
N GLY A 242 6.39 12.65 -9.19
CA GLY A 242 7.64 11.91 -9.13
C GLY A 242 7.87 11.29 -7.76
N GLY A 243 8.52 10.12 -7.74
CA GLY A 243 8.78 9.38 -6.49
C GLY A 243 7.52 8.72 -5.90
N THR A 244 6.53 8.42 -6.74
CA THR A 244 5.43 7.52 -6.35
C THR A 244 6.00 6.12 -6.19
N ASP A 245 5.96 5.58 -4.98
CA ASP A 245 6.57 4.29 -4.64
C ASP A 245 5.54 3.22 -4.24
N THR A 246 4.46 3.62 -3.60
CA THR A 246 3.44 2.70 -3.12
C THR A 246 2.12 2.93 -3.84
N LEU A 247 1.53 1.85 -4.34
CA LEU A 247 0.18 1.80 -4.89
C LEU A 247 -0.69 0.90 -4.01
N VAL A 248 -1.88 1.39 -3.63
CA VAL A 248 -2.83 0.63 -2.82
C VAL A 248 -4.20 0.63 -3.47
N LEU A 249 -4.67 -0.56 -3.82
CA LEU A 249 -5.99 -0.75 -4.40
C LEU A 249 -7.06 -0.80 -3.30
N ASP A 250 -8.13 -0.03 -3.48
CA ASP A 250 -9.38 -0.17 -2.70
C ASP A 250 -10.44 -0.87 -3.56
N PRO A 251 -10.58 -2.18 -3.50
CA PRO A 251 -11.53 -2.92 -4.32
C PRO A 251 -12.97 -2.47 -4.12
N GLY A 252 -13.35 -2.15 -2.89
CA GLY A 252 -14.70 -1.70 -2.55
C GLY A 252 -15.06 -0.32 -3.10
N GLY A 253 -14.06 0.53 -3.35
CA GLY A 253 -14.25 1.90 -3.83
C GLY A 253 -13.92 2.13 -5.31
N ASN A 254 -13.40 1.14 -6.00
CA ASN A 254 -12.83 1.29 -7.35
C ASN A 254 -11.75 2.37 -7.44
N LEU A 255 -10.99 2.52 -6.38
CA LEU A 255 -9.97 3.53 -6.24
C LEU A 255 -8.60 2.89 -6.15
N LEU A 256 -7.61 3.56 -6.73
CA LEU A 256 -6.21 3.30 -6.50
C LEU A 256 -5.62 4.52 -5.79
N TYR A 257 -4.98 4.29 -4.66
CA TYR A 257 -4.25 5.32 -3.93
C TYR A 257 -2.77 5.25 -4.25
N ALA A 258 -2.14 6.43 -4.37
CA ALA A 258 -0.71 6.55 -4.61
C ALA A 258 -0.14 7.67 -3.73
N ALA A 259 1.03 7.44 -3.14
CA ALA A 259 1.75 8.49 -2.41
C ALA A 259 2.92 8.98 -3.26
N GLY A 260 2.96 10.29 -3.50
CA GLY A 260 4.04 10.95 -4.22
C GLY A 260 5.17 11.38 -3.27
N GLY A 261 6.42 11.34 -3.76
CA GLY A 261 7.60 11.76 -2.98
C GLY A 261 7.58 13.24 -2.57
N ASP A 262 6.72 14.06 -3.15
CA ASP A 262 6.47 15.46 -2.77
C ASP A 262 5.54 15.61 -1.55
N GLY A 263 4.93 14.51 -1.09
CA GLY A 263 3.99 14.48 0.03
C GLY A 263 2.53 14.60 -0.40
N SER A 264 2.22 14.54 -1.69
CA SER A 264 0.84 14.44 -2.17
C SER A 264 0.33 13.01 -2.10
N VAL A 265 -0.98 12.86 -1.87
CA VAL A 265 -1.67 11.57 -1.97
C VAL A 265 -2.76 11.68 -3.02
N LEU A 266 -2.73 10.76 -3.97
CA LEU A 266 -3.70 10.67 -5.05
C LEU A 266 -4.79 9.66 -4.73
N ALA A 267 -6.03 10.00 -5.09
CA ALA A 267 -7.11 9.04 -5.30
C ALA A 267 -7.41 8.98 -6.80
N ILE A 268 -7.19 7.83 -7.39
CA ILE A 268 -7.36 7.57 -8.82
C ILE A 268 -8.65 6.77 -9.00
N ASP A 269 -9.58 7.31 -9.78
CA ASP A 269 -10.81 6.60 -10.18
C ASP A 269 -10.48 5.66 -11.35
N LEU A 270 -10.55 4.37 -11.10
CA LEU A 270 -10.18 3.32 -12.07
C LEU A 270 -11.23 3.15 -13.18
N ASN A 271 -12.48 3.50 -12.94
CA ASN A 271 -13.54 3.45 -13.96
C ASN A 271 -13.39 4.62 -14.93
N ARG A 272 -13.13 5.82 -14.41
CA ARG A 272 -12.93 7.04 -15.21
C ARG A 272 -11.49 7.17 -15.74
N ARG A 273 -10.53 6.44 -15.15
CA ARG A 273 -9.10 6.45 -15.53
C ARG A 273 -8.46 7.82 -15.36
N VAL A 274 -8.78 8.50 -14.28
CA VAL A 274 -8.29 9.84 -13.97
C VAL A 274 -7.93 9.98 -12.49
N VAL A 275 -7.06 10.93 -12.19
CA VAL A 275 -6.91 11.42 -10.81
C VAL A 275 -8.20 12.13 -10.42
N ASP A 276 -8.93 11.54 -9.49
CA ASP A 276 -10.17 12.11 -9.00
C ASP A 276 -9.92 13.17 -7.93
N HIS A 277 -8.91 12.96 -7.11
CA HIS A 277 -8.45 13.92 -6.12
C HIS A 277 -6.95 13.78 -5.86
N GLU A 278 -6.29 14.92 -5.78
CA GLU A 278 -4.91 15.06 -5.30
C GLU A 278 -4.93 15.90 -4.03
N LEU A 279 -4.38 15.37 -2.94
CA LEU A 279 -4.30 16.05 -1.65
C LEU A 279 -2.85 16.30 -1.27
N PRO A 280 -2.35 17.53 -1.32
CA PRO A 280 -1.06 17.88 -0.73
C PRO A 280 -1.16 17.84 0.80
N THR A 281 -0.21 17.17 1.47
CA THR A 281 -0.27 16.95 2.92
C THR A 281 0.72 17.81 3.72
N ASP A 282 1.62 18.52 3.05
CA ASP A 282 2.78 19.21 3.65
C ASP A 282 3.73 18.27 4.43
N VAL A 283 3.52 16.96 4.36
CA VAL A 283 4.36 15.93 4.98
C VAL A 283 4.96 15.08 3.86
N LYS A 284 6.26 15.09 3.71
CA LYS A 284 6.96 14.31 2.69
C LYS A 284 7.02 12.84 3.11
N GLY A 285 6.23 12.02 2.45
CA GLY A 285 6.16 10.58 2.62
C GLY A 285 5.82 9.93 1.28
N PHE A 286 6.25 8.69 1.08
CA PHE A 286 6.09 7.95 -0.19
C PHE A 286 5.47 6.57 -0.02
N SER A 287 5.26 6.14 1.22
CA SER A 287 4.63 4.86 1.54
C SER A 287 3.33 5.06 2.30
N ILE A 288 2.28 4.37 1.89
CA ILE A 288 0.95 4.43 2.49
C ILE A 288 0.44 3.05 2.85
N ALA A 289 -0.25 2.94 3.99
CA ALA A 289 -1.04 1.79 4.36
C ALA A 289 -2.53 2.15 4.31
N TYR A 290 -3.37 1.21 3.90
CA TYR A 290 -4.81 1.37 3.86
C TYR A 290 -5.49 0.40 4.82
N ASP A 291 -6.39 0.92 5.63
CA ASP A 291 -7.32 0.14 6.46
C ASP A 291 -8.68 0.07 5.74
N PRO A 292 -9.02 -1.05 5.10
CA PRO A 292 -10.28 -1.17 4.37
C PRO A 292 -11.50 -1.21 5.29
N GLN A 293 -11.34 -1.66 6.55
CA GLN A 293 -12.43 -1.76 7.50
C GLN A 293 -12.93 -0.37 7.94
N HIS A 294 -12.02 0.56 8.17
CA HIS A 294 -12.35 1.92 8.60
C HIS A 294 -12.20 2.95 7.45
N ARG A 295 -11.76 2.51 6.27
CA ARG A 295 -11.49 3.35 5.11
C ARG A 295 -10.55 4.50 5.45
N MET A 296 -9.40 4.17 6.01
CA MET A 296 -8.38 5.12 6.44
C MET A 296 -7.04 4.84 5.77
N LEU A 297 -6.34 5.90 5.39
CA LEU A 297 -4.98 5.84 4.87
C LEU A 297 -4.01 6.41 5.90
N PHE A 298 -2.84 5.82 6.00
CA PHE A 298 -1.79 6.21 6.93
C PHE A 298 -0.48 6.41 6.15
N MET A 299 0.07 7.61 6.21
CA MET A 299 1.33 7.97 5.56
C MET A 299 2.29 8.58 6.59
N PRO A 300 3.33 7.89 7.01
CA PRO A 300 4.39 8.49 7.79
C PRO A 300 5.29 9.32 6.88
N GLY A 301 5.84 10.37 7.42
CA GLY A 301 6.73 11.23 6.65
C GLY A 301 7.39 12.32 7.49
N ALA A 302 8.04 13.25 6.81
CA ALA A 302 8.75 14.36 7.42
C ALA A 302 8.08 15.71 7.12
N ARG A 303 7.90 16.53 8.15
CA ARG A 303 7.52 17.94 8.02
C ARG A 303 8.44 18.79 8.87
N GLU A 304 9.15 19.74 8.24
CA GLU A 304 10.10 20.62 8.94
C GLU A 304 11.12 19.87 9.81
N GLY A 305 11.65 18.74 9.29
CA GLY A 305 12.60 17.89 10.00
C GLY A 305 12.01 17.05 11.15
N ARG A 306 10.69 17.03 11.31
CA ARG A 306 9.99 16.25 12.36
C ARG A 306 9.21 15.10 11.77
N SER A 307 9.19 13.99 12.49
CA SER A 307 8.42 12.79 12.14
C SER A 307 6.93 13.01 12.34
N LYS A 308 6.13 12.71 11.34
CA LYS A 308 4.67 12.84 11.34
C LYS A 308 4.00 11.61 10.79
N MET A 309 2.78 11.34 11.27
CA MET A 309 1.82 10.43 10.64
C MET A 309 0.66 11.26 10.10
N VAL A 310 0.46 11.21 8.79
CA VAL A 310 -0.75 11.76 8.16
C VAL A 310 -1.82 10.68 8.15
N ILE A 311 -3.01 11.03 8.58
CA ILE A 311 -4.18 10.17 8.58
C ILE A 311 -5.19 10.78 7.63
N LEU A 312 -5.56 10.02 6.59
CA LEU A 312 -6.51 10.45 5.57
C LEU A 312 -7.73 9.53 5.54
N SER A 313 -8.83 10.05 5.02
CA SER A 313 -10.04 9.26 4.76
C SER A 313 -10.59 9.62 3.38
N PRO A 314 -10.90 8.64 2.53
CA PRO A 314 -11.73 8.87 1.36
C PRO A 314 -13.14 9.24 1.81
N ILE A 315 -13.68 10.33 1.27
CA ILE A 315 -15.04 10.81 1.55
C ILE A 315 -15.91 10.47 0.36
N SER A 316 -16.99 9.71 0.57
CA SER A 316 -18.07 9.64 -0.40
C SER A 316 -18.94 10.90 -0.33
N MET A 317 -19.58 11.30 -1.44
CA MET A 317 -20.48 12.45 -1.41
C MET A 317 -21.66 12.29 -0.46
N ASN A 318 -22.03 11.07 -0.11
CA ASN A 318 -23.04 10.81 0.93
C ASN A 318 -22.62 11.28 2.32
N ASP A 319 -21.31 11.35 2.59
CA ASP A 319 -20.78 11.85 3.87
C ASP A 319 -20.75 13.39 3.92
N GLN A 320 -20.80 14.08 2.79
CA GLN A 320 -20.79 15.54 2.72
C GLN A 320 -22.11 16.17 3.20
N ASN A 321 -23.21 15.43 3.18
CA ASN A 321 -24.54 15.88 3.62
C ASN A 321 -24.85 15.57 5.09
N ARG A 322 -23.93 14.94 5.84
CA ARG A 322 -24.09 14.82 7.29
C ARG A 322 -23.69 16.14 7.94
N PRO A 323 -24.58 16.79 8.71
CA PRO A 323 -24.20 17.96 9.48
C PRO A 323 -23.05 17.57 10.42
N GLN A 324 -21.97 18.35 10.40
CA GLN A 324 -20.90 18.23 11.38
C GLN A 324 -21.52 18.54 12.74
N THR A 325 -21.92 17.54 13.49
CA THR A 325 -22.16 17.70 14.92
C THR A 325 -20.81 17.99 15.53
N ALA A 326 -20.61 19.26 15.95
CA ALA A 326 -19.48 19.67 16.73
C ALA A 326 -19.47 18.75 17.99
N GLU A 327 -18.54 17.82 18.07
CA GLU A 327 -18.22 17.18 19.33
C GLU A 327 -17.66 18.25 20.26
N ASN A 328 -18.50 18.72 21.18
CA ASN A 328 -18.04 19.50 22.32
C ASN A 328 -17.02 18.64 23.10
N PRO A 329 -15.84 19.18 23.47
CA PRO A 329 -14.94 18.48 24.36
C PRO A 329 -15.69 18.22 25.70
N PRO A 330 -15.46 17.06 26.35
CA PRO A 330 -16.08 16.77 27.64
C PRO A 330 -15.66 17.85 28.65
N GLY A 331 -16.66 18.39 29.33
CA GLY A 331 -16.56 19.52 30.26
C GLY A 331 -15.47 19.33 31.30
N GLY A 332 -14.74 20.42 31.54
CA GLY A 332 -13.82 20.55 32.66
C GLY A 332 -14.56 20.46 34.01
N PRO A 333 -13.83 20.26 35.13
CA PRO A 333 -14.41 19.98 36.42
C PRO A 333 -15.18 21.16 36.98
N GLU A 334 -16.43 20.90 37.34
CA GLU A 334 -17.30 21.79 38.10
C GLU A 334 -16.67 22.11 39.48
N THR A 335 -16.27 23.35 39.66
CA THR A 335 -15.77 23.85 40.95
C THR A 335 -17.00 24.01 41.89
N ALA A 336 -17.19 23.08 42.76
CA ALA A 336 -18.19 23.20 43.85
C ALA A 336 -17.75 24.27 44.82
N MET A 337 -18.39 25.44 44.78
CA MET A 337 -18.37 26.41 45.91
C MET A 337 -19.30 25.92 47.01
N ARG A 338 -18.74 25.64 48.17
CA ARG A 338 -19.47 25.50 49.41
C ARG A 338 -19.87 26.88 49.93
N LYS A 339 -21.11 26.96 50.31
CA LYS A 339 -21.55 27.77 51.47
C LYS A 339 -22.06 26.82 52.54
#